data_2fcab6ef072403a2276f1b2ff0c2ed15
#
_entry.id   2fcab6ef072403a2276f1b2ff0c2ed15
#
_cell.length_a   1.000
_cell.length_b   1.000
_cell.length_c   1.000
_cell.angle_alpha   90.00
_cell.angle_beta   90.00
_cell.angle_gamma   90.00
#
_symmetry.space_group_name_H-M   'P 1'
#
loop_
_entity.id
_entity.type
_entity.pdbx_description
1 polymer ?
#
loop_
_entity_poly.entity_id
_entity_poly.type
_entity_poly.pdbx_seq_one_letter_code
_entity_poly.pdbx_strand_id
1 'polypeptide(L)'
;VDGTLSKIAYNAACDVLGSAKVHQGVIATGDQFISSESYVKELQTKFDALACEMEGASVARVCDQFGVPCAILRCMSDKADGIAHDTYAFNYTEASNTSASVVQEMMKTLSTTLPFTDVKNTDWCFSEVARVYADGIMGGTSNTTFSPAGTLTRGQVVAMLYRMAGSPAVTANTTGF
;
A
#
# COMPACT_ATOMS: atom_id res chain seq x y z
N VAL A 1 14.05 -3.13 2.33
CA VAL A 1 12.97 -2.31 1.75
C VAL A 1 12.49 -1.28 2.76
N ASP A 2 12.03 -0.15 2.27
CA ASP A 2 11.53 0.97 3.09
C ASP A 2 10.10 0.71 3.56
N GLY A 3 9.85 0.84 4.88
CA GLY A 3 8.55 0.53 5.47
C GLY A 3 7.46 1.53 5.07
N THR A 4 7.79 2.81 4.92
CA THR A 4 6.83 3.85 4.52
C THR A 4 6.40 3.67 3.08
N LEU A 5 7.36 3.46 2.15
CA LEU A 5 7.05 3.17 0.74
C LEU A 5 6.27 1.86 0.59
N SER A 6 6.63 0.82 1.34
CA SER A 6 5.90 -0.46 1.31
C SER A 6 4.45 -0.29 1.74
N LYS A 7 4.19 0.55 2.74
CA LYS A 7 2.85 0.86 3.21
C LYS A 7 2.04 1.68 2.21
N ILE A 8 2.65 2.69 1.59
CA ILE A 8 2.03 3.45 0.50
C ILE A 8 1.67 2.53 -0.66
N ALA A 9 2.58 1.63 -1.05
CA ALA A 9 2.34 0.65 -2.10
C ALA A 9 1.19 -0.30 -1.77
N TYR A 10 1.14 -0.81 -0.54
CA TYR A 10 0.06 -1.67 -0.06
C TYR A 10 -1.30 -0.96 -0.11
N ASN A 11 -1.38 0.27 0.41
CA ASN A 11 -2.62 1.06 0.41
C ASN A 11 -3.08 1.35 -1.03
N ALA A 12 -2.17 1.80 -1.89
CA ALA A 12 -2.48 2.05 -3.31
C ALA A 12 -2.96 0.79 -4.03
N ALA A 13 -2.34 -0.37 -3.76
CA ALA A 13 -2.78 -1.64 -4.32
C ALA A 13 -4.19 -2.03 -3.82
N CYS A 14 -4.50 -1.81 -2.54
CA CYS A 14 -5.83 -2.04 -1.99
C CYS A 14 -6.89 -1.13 -2.61
N ASP A 15 -6.55 0.12 -2.90
CA ASP A 15 -7.47 1.06 -3.57
C ASP A 15 -7.77 0.64 -5.01
N VAL A 16 -6.78 0.12 -5.73
CA VAL A 16 -6.93 -0.32 -7.13
C VAL A 16 -7.62 -1.68 -7.23
N LEU A 17 -7.30 -2.64 -6.35
CA LEU A 17 -7.66 -4.05 -6.50
C LEU A 17 -8.67 -4.56 -5.47
N GLY A 18 -8.84 -3.83 -4.37
CA GLY A 18 -9.50 -4.32 -3.16
C GLY A 18 -8.56 -5.17 -2.30
N SER A 19 -8.67 -5.03 -0.96
CA SER A 19 -7.75 -5.64 0.01
C SER A 19 -7.68 -7.17 -0.05
N ALA A 20 -8.72 -7.85 -0.51
CA ALA A 20 -8.75 -9.30 -0.65
C ALA A 20 -7.76 -9.86 -1.71
N LYS A 21 -7.29 -9.00 -2.63
CA LYS A 21 -6.35 -9.38 -3.69
C LYS A 21 -4.92 -8.91 -3.44
N VAL A 22 -4.68 -8.23 -2.31
CA VAL A 22 -3.38 -7.65 -1.98
C VAL A 22 -2.77 -8.36 -0.79
N HIS A 23 -1.53 -8.79 -0.96
CA HIS A 23 -0.80 -9.51 0.07
C HIS A 23 0.52 -8.80 0.36
N GLN A 24 0.95 -8.85 1.60
CA GLN A 24 2.23 -8.33 2.04
C GLN A 24 3.02 -9.46 2.71
N GLY A 25 4.25 -9.69 2.27
CA GLY A 25 5.08 -10.77 2.80
C GLY A 25 6.40 -10.90 2.06
N VAL A 26 7.03 -12.05 2.20
CA VAL A 26 8.34 -12.33 1.60
C VAL A 26 8.20 -12.61 0.11
N ILE A 27 9.03 -11.94 -0.68
CA ILE A 27 9.24 -12.23 -2.10
C ILE A 27 10.62 -12.86 -2.24
N ALA A 28 10.68 -14.09 -2.71
CA ALA A 28 11.93 -14.79 -2.96
C ALA A 28 12.49 -14.39 -4.33
N THR A 29 13.75 -13.98 -4.37
CA THR A 29 14.48 -13.69 -5.62
C THR A 29 15.53 -14.74 -5.90
N GLY A 30 15.62 -15.21 -7.14
CA GLY A 30 16.64 -16.16 -7.58
C GLY A 30 16.90 -16.09 -9.08
N ASP A 31 17.95 -16.76 -9.54
CA ASP A 31 18.37 -16.74 -10.95
C ASP A 31 17.70 -17.83 -11.80
N GLN A 32 16.67 -18.49 -11.25
CA GLN A 32 15.94 -19.55 -11.93
C GLN A 32 14.48 -19.22 -12.10
N PHE A 33 13.94 -19.47 -13.28
CA PHE A 33 12.52 -19.46 -13.53
C PHE A 33 11.84 -20.65 -12.81
N ILE A 34 11.01 -20.35 -11.83
CA ILE A 34 10.31 -21.36 -11.02
C ILE A 34 9.04 -21.80 -11.74
N SER A 35 8.99 -23.11 -12.10
CA SER A 35 7.87 -23.73 -12.82
C SER A 35 7.53 -25.11 -12.27
N SER A 36 7.71 -25.34 -10.98
CA SER A 36 7.47 -26.65 -10.35
C SER A 36 6.85 -26.48 -8.97
N GLU A 37 5.75 -27.17 -8.71
CA GLU A 37 5.07 -27.16 -7.41
C GLU A 37 6.00 -27.59 -6.25
N SER A 38 6.90 -28.53 -6.48
CA SER A 38 7.83 -28.97 -5.45
C SER A 38 8.79 -27.86 -5.04
N TYR A 39 9.24 -27.04 -5.98
CA TYR A 39 10.13 -25.93 -5.72
C TYR A 39 9.40 -24.75 -5.06
N VAL A 40 8.19 -24.47 -5.50
CA VAL A 40 7.30 -23.49 -4.83
C VAL A 40 7.10 -23.86 -3.37
N LYS A 41 6.80 -25.13 -3.08
CA LYS A 41 6.62 -25.65 -1.72
C LYS A 41 7.90 -25.55 -0.88
N GLU A 42 9.05 -25.75 -1.50
CA GLU A 42 10.35 -25.57 -0.84
C GLU A 42 10.58 -24.11 -0.44
N LEU A 43 10.33 -23.14 -1.33
CA LEU A 43 10.44 -21.71 -1.05
C LEU A 43 9.45 -21.27 0.05
N GLN A 44 8.23 -21.75 0.02
CA GLN A 44 7.25 -21.50 1.09
C GLN A 44 7.73 -22.05 2.44
N THR A 45 8.22 -23.29 2.45
CA THR A 45 8.64 -23.95 3.69
C THR A 45 9.89 -23.33 4.30
N LYS A 46 10.85 -22.95 3.47
CA LYS A 46 12.14 -22.42 3.95
C LYS A 46 12.13 -20.93 4.26
N PHE A 47 11.35 -20.15 3.52
CA PHE A 47 11.43 -18.69 3.55
C PHE A 47 10.10 -18.01 3.86
N ASP A 48 9.01 -18.76 4.03
CA ASP A 48 7.65 -18.21 4.14
C ASP A 48 7.32 -17.30 2.94
N ALA A 49 7.81 -17.65 1.76
CA ALA A 49 7.69 -16.84 0.56
C ALA A 49 6.27 -16.90 0.00
N LEU A 50 5.69 -15.72 -0.25
CA LEU A 50 4.38 -15.58 -0.91
C LEU A 50 4.51 -15.52 -2.43
N ALA A 51 5.65 -15.10 -2.94
CA ALA A 51 5.93 -14.97 -4.36
C ALA A 51 7.41 -15.27 -4.65
N CYS A 52 7.73 -15.57 -5.91
CA CYS A 52 9.09 -15.67 -6.41
C CYS A 52 9.24 -14.85 -7.70
N GLU A 53 10.44 -14.31 -7.90
CA GLU A 53 10.80 -13.49 -9.04
C GLU A 53 12.33 -13.46 -9.21
N MET A 54 12.87 -12.66 -10.12
CA MET A 54 14.29 -12.79 -10.51
C MET A 54 15.13 -11.50 -10.33
N GLU A 55 14.55 -10.36 -9.93
CA GLU A 55 15.26 -9.07 -9.93
C GLU A 55 15.18 -8.28 -8.61
N GLY A 56 14.15 -8.49 -7.81
CA GLY A 56 13.78 -7.61 -6.68
C GLY A 56 14.87 -7.49 -5.61
N ALA A 57 15.51 -8.60 -5.22
CA ALA A 57 16.58 -8.55 -4.24
C ALA A 57 17.82 -7.81 -4.74
N SER A 58 18.12 -7.91 -6.03
CA SER A 58 19.25 -7.18 -6.66
C SER A 58 19.00 -5.69 -6.64
N VAL A 59 17.78 -5.25 -7.00
CA VAL A 59 17.35 -3.85 -6.92
C VAL A 59 17.39 -3.36 -5.48
N ALA A 60 16.79 -4.11 -4.54
CA ALA A 60 16.77 -3.76 -3.13
C ALA A 60 18.19 -3.62 -2.55
N ARG A 61 19.10 -4.51 -2.93
CA ARG A 61 20.51 -4.47 -2.49
C ARG A 61 21.24 -3.23 -2.97
N VAL A 62 21.03 -2.83 -4.23
CA VAL A 62 21.64 -1.59 -4.77
C VAL A 62 21.03 -0.37 -4.07
N CYS A 63 19.73 -0.31 -3.89
CA CYS A 63 19.09 0.78 -3.16
C CYS A 63 19.62 0.91 -1.73
N ASP A 64 19.76 -0.21 -1.00
CA ASP A 64 20.33 -0.25 0.35
C ASP A 64 21.78 0.29 0.36
N GLN A 65 22.59 -0.11 -0.61
CA GLN A 65 23.97 0.31 -0.73
C GLN A 65 24.16 1.81 -0.95
N PHE A 66 23.20 2.43 -1.67
CA PHE A 66 23.22 3.87 -1.97
C PHE A 66 22.31 4.69 -1.05
N GLY A 67 21.70 4.09 -0.04
CA GLY A 67 20.77 4.78 0.89
C GLY A 67 19.51 5.30 0.20
N VAL A 68 19.07 4.64 -0.87
CA VAL A 68 17.84 5.01 -1.61
C VAL A 68 16.67 4.20 -1.07
N PRO A 69 15.61 4.85 -0.54
CA PRO A 69 14.41 4.14 -0.13
C PRO A 69 13.79 3.38 -1.29
N CYS A 70 13.40 2.12 -1.07
CA CYS A 70 12.72 1.33 -2.10
C CYS A 70 11.65 0.41 -1.53
N ALA A 71 10.66 0.09 -2.34
CA ALA A 71 9.68 -0.96 -2.11
C ALA A 71 9.63 -1.87 -3.34
N ILE A 72 9.39 -3.16 -3.13
CA ILE A 72 9.24 -4.13 -4.20
C ILE A 72 7.76 -4.49 -4.32
N LEU A 73 7.20 -4.24 -5.48
CA LEU A 73 5.82 -4.54 -5.84
C LEU A 73 5.80 -5.53 -7.00
N ARG A 74 4.98 -6.57 -6.90
CA ARG A 74 4.80 -7.56 -7.96
C ARG A 74 3.33 -7.84 -8.20
N CYS A 75 2.94 -7.89 -9.46
CA CYS A 75 1.66 -8.44 -9.88
C CYS A 75 1.89 -9.86 -10.41
N MET A 76 1.11 -10.81 -9.91
CA MET A 76 1.28 -12.21 -10.28
C MET A 76 0.77 -12.46 -11.69
N SER A 77 1.63 -12.99 -12.57
CA SER A 77 1.30 -13.39 -13.94
C SER A 77 0.86 -14.83 -14.02
N ASP A 78 1.38 -15.68 -13.14
CA ASP A 78 1.13 -17.12 -13.12
C ASP A 78 1.27 -17.70 -11.71
N LYS A 79 1.05 -19.01 -11.57
CA LYS A 79 1.11 -19.73 -10.30
C LYS A 79 2.43 -20.47 -10.07
N ALA A 80 3.38 -20.38 -11.00
CA ALA A 80 4.64 -21.13 -11.00
C ALA A 80 4.46 -22.68 -10.89
N ASP A 81 3.31 -23.22 -11.35
CA ASP A 81 2.89 -24.62 -11.21
C ASP A 81 3.25 -25.52 -12.41
N GLY A 82 4.09 -25.01 -13.32
CA GLY A 82 4.50 -25.74 -14.53
C GLY A 82 3.58 -25.53 -15.75
N ILE A 83 2.41 -24.90 -15.58
CA ILE A 83 1.46 -24.55 -16.65
C ILE A 83 1.67 -23.08 -17.08
N ALA A 84 2.62 -22.40 -16.48
CA ALA A 84 2.88 -20.98 -16.65
C ALA A 84 3.06 -20.56 -18.12
N HIS A 85 3.61 -21.44 -18.97
CA HIS A 85 3.90 -21.10 -20.37
C HIS A 85 2.63 -20.79 -21.19
N ASP A 86 1.52 -21.44 -20.90
CA ASP A 86 0.26 -21.26 -21.61
C ASP A 86 -0.59 -20.09 -21.07
N THR A 87 -0.43 -19.77 -19.78
CA THR A 87 -1.17 -18.71 -19.09
C THR A 87 -0.41 -17.39 -19.03
N TYR A 88 0.93 -17.41 -19.09
CA TYR A 88 1.79 -16.23 -18.99
C TYR A 88 1.48 -15.16 -20.05
N ALA A 89 1.37 -15.56 -21.31
CA ALA A 89 1.10 -14.64 -22.42
C ALA A 89 -0.28 -13.97 -22.31
N PHE A 90 -1.25 -14.65 -21.68
CA PHE A 90 -2.61 -14.14 -21.49
C PHE A 90 -2.70 -13.12 -20.36
N ASN A 91 -1.98 -13.34 -19.27
CA ASN A 91 -2.05 -12.49 -18.07
C ASN A 91 -1.06 -11.32 -18.07
N TYR A 92 -0.08 -11.34 -18.98
CA TYR A 92 0.99 -10.32 -19.02
C TYR A 92 0.46 -8.89 -19.17
N THR A 93 -0.46 -8.65 -20.07
CA THR A 93 -1.02 -7.32 -20.32
C THR A 93 -1.82 -6.82 -19.11
N GLU A 94 -2.63 -7.69 -18.49
CA GLU A 94 -3.40 -7.36 -17.31
C GLU A 94 -2.49 -7.07 -16.11
N ALA A 95 -1.48 -7.90 -15.87
CA ALA A 95 -0.51 -7.72 -14.80
C ALA A 95 0.27 -6.40 -14.96
N SER A 96 0.68 -6.07 -16.19
CA SER A 96 1.40 -4.83 -16.49
C SER A 96 0.53 -3.59 -16.24
N ASN A 97 -0.72 -3.60 -16.73
CA ASN A 97 -1.67 -2.51 -16.54
C ASN A 97 -2.02 -2.33 -15.06
N THR A 98 -2.19 -3.41 -14.33
CA THR A 98 -2.45 -3.41 -12.89
C THR A 98 -1.27 -2.79 -12.14
N SER A 99 -0.04 -3.21 -12.43
CA SER A 99 1.16 -2.65 -11.81
C SER A 99 1.29 -1.15 -12.08
N ALA A 100 1.05 -0.72 -13.32
CA ALA A 100 1.06 0.70 -13.69
C ALA A 100 0.01 1.50 -12.93
N SER A 101 -1.21 0.98 -12.79
CA SER A 101 -2.30 1.64 -12.06
C SER A 101 -1.97 1.80 -10.58
N VAL A 102 -1.37 0.79 -9.94
CA VAL A 102 -0.93 0.87 -8.55
C VAL A 102 0.17 1.93 -8.38
N VAL A 103 1.16 1.97 -9.28
CA VAL A 103 2.21 2.99 -9.23
C VAL A 103 1.64 4.40 -9.41
N GLN A 104 0.67 4.59 -10.31
CA GLN A 104 -0.02 5.87 -10.47
C GLN A 104 -0.74 6.29 -9.19
N GLU A 105 -1.40 5.36 -8.49
CA GLU A 105 -2.05 5.64 -7.20
C GLU A 105 -1.03 5.98 -6.11
N MET A 106 0.09 5.25 -6.03
CA MET A 106 1.21 5.60 -5.14
C MET A 106 1.71 7.03 -5.38
N MET A 107 1.87 7.43 -6.66
CA MET A 107 2.35 8.77 -7.01
C MET A 107 1.41 9.87 -6.53
N LYS A 108 0.10 9.66 -6.47
CA LYS A 108 -0.85 10.62 -5.90
C LYS A 108 -0.54 10.87 -4.42
N THR A 109 -0.35 9.80 -3.64
CA THR A 109 0.02 9.91 -2.22
C THR A 109 1.38 10.60 -2.05
N LEU A 110 2.39 10.19 -2.82
CA LEU A 110 3.75 10.74 -2.74
C LEU A 110 3.83 12.21 -3.17
N SER A 111 2.97 12.64 -4.09
CA SER A 111 2.87 14.04 -4.53
C SER A 111 2.00 14.91 -3.63
N THR A 112 1.32 14.33 -2.64
CA THR A 112 0.47 15.09 -1.72
C THR A 112 1.33 15.99 -0.84
N THR A 113 1.15 17.30 -0.98
CA THR A 113 1.77 18.28 -0.10
C THR A 113 0.85 18.52 1.08
N LEU A 114 1.27 18.07 2.26
CA LEU A 114 0.55 18.35 3.50
C LEU A 114 0.88 19.76 4.00
N PRO A 115 -0.10 20.52 4.51
CA PRO A 115 0.16 21.84 5.10
C PRO A 115 0.82 21.75 6.48
N PHE A 116 1.01 20.55 7.02
CA PHE A 116 1.43 20.31 8.38
C PHE A 116 2.96 20.31 8.51
N THR A 117 3.49 21.11 9.44
CA THR A 117 4.93 21.20 9.71
C THR A 117 5.45 20.07 10.59
N ASP A 118 4.56 19.40 11.31
CA ASP A 118 4.82 18.31 12.24
C ASP A 118 4.58 16.91 11.66
N VAL A 119 4.35 16.82 10.34
CA VAL A 119 4.24 15.56 9.59
C VAL A 119 5.12 15.67 8.34
N LYS A 120 6.19 14.88 8.31
CA LYS A 120 7.13 14.81 7.18
C LYS A 120 6.83 13.56 6.35
N ASN A 121 7.22 13.57 5.10
CA ASN A 121 7.07 12.42 4.19
C ASN A 121 7.86 11.16 4.63
N THR A 122 8.78 11.30 5.57
CA THR A 122 9.53 10.20 6.19
C THR A 122 8.89 9.66 7.47
N ASP A 123 7.83 10.28 7.96
CA ASP A 123 7.20 9.89 9.22
C ASP A 123 6.32 8.66 9.05
N TRP A 124 6.27 7.83 10.07
CA TRP A 124 5.53 6.57 10.09
C TRP A 124 4.03 6.72 9.80
N CYS A 125 3.45 7.88 10.08
CA CYS A 125 2.03 8.18 9.89
C CYS A 125 1.74 8.97 8.61
N PHE A 126 2.76 9.27 7.79
CA PHE A 126 2.59 10.16 6.62
C PHE A 126 1.50 9.68 5.67
N SER A 127 1.50 8.40 5.32
CA SER A 127 0.53 7.86 4.35
C SER A 127 -0.90 7.94 4.85
N GLU A 128 -1.13 7.68 6.14
CA GLU A 128 -2.45 7.76 6.76
C GLU A 128 -2.93 9.20 6.87
N VAL A 129 -2.03 10.10 7.30
CA VAL A 129 -2.35 11.52 7.40
C VAL A 129 -2.66 12.10 6.03
N ALA A 130 -1.84 11.78 5.01
CA ALA A 130 -2.09 12.21 3.63
C ALA A 130 -3.45 11.73 3.13
N ARG A 131 -3.82 10.48 3.42
CA ARG A 131 -5.10 9.90 3.02
C ARG A 131 -6.28 10.57 3.72
N VAL A 132 -6.29 10.63 5.06
CA VAL A 132 -7.42 11.20 5.79
C VAL A 132 -7.56 12.71 5.57
N TYR A 133 -6.47 13.40 5.22
CA TYR A 133 -6.49 14.81 4.81
C TYR A 133 -7.08 14.97 3.42
N ALA A 134 -6.64 14.17 2.43
CA ALA A 134 -7.16 14.21 1.07
C ALA A 134 -8.65 13.86 1.01
N ASP A 135 -9.09 12.88 1.80
CA ASP A 135 -10.50 12.46 1.90
C ASP A 135 -11.36 13.45 2.73
N GLY A 136 -10.76 14.54 3.27
CA GLY A 136 -11.47 15.52 4.09
C GLY A 136 -11.95 15.00 5.45
N ILE A 137 -11.47 13.84 5.89
CA ILE A 137 -11.85 13.21 7.17
C ILE A 137 -11.22 13.96 8.33
N MET A 138 -9.92 14.30 8.22
CA MET A 138 -9.17 15.03 9.24
C MET A 138 -8.44 16.22 8.61
N GLY A 139 -8.56 17.41 9.23
CA GLY A 139 -7.92 18.64 8.77
C GLY A 139 -6.80 19.14 9.69
N GLY A 140 -6.35 18.31 10.65
CA GLY A 140 -5.36 18.71 11.64
C GLY A 140 -5.95 19.39 12.87
N THR A 141 -5.09 19.76 13.82
CA THR A 141 -5.44 20.53 15.04
C THR A 141 -5.32 22.03 14.81
N SER A 142 -4.59 22.44 13.76
CA SER A 142 -4.52 23.80 13.25
C SER A 142 -4.28 23.77 11.72
N ASN A 143 -4.19 24.92 11.09
CA ASN A 143 -3.88 25.03 9.66
C ASN A 143 -2.49 24.47 9.29
N THR A 144 -1.58 24.38 10.24
CA THR A 144 -0.19 23.96 10.01
C THR A 144 0.27 22.81 10.94
N THR A 145 -0.62 22.25 11.73
CA THR A 145 -0.28 21.21 12.72
C THR A 145 -1.31 20.11 12.69
N PHE A 146 -0.87 18.86 12.56
CA PHE A 146 -1.74 17.68 12.61
C PHE A 146 -1.84 17.08 14.00
N SER A 147 -0.73 17.07 14.74
CA SER A 147 -0.56 16.47 16.08
C SER A 147 -0.76 14.93 16.07
N PRO A 148 0.06 14.17 15.34
CA PRO A 148 -0.15 12.72 15.17
C PRO A 148 -0.03 11.91 16.47
N ALA A 149 0.66 12.43 17.48
CA ALA A 149 0.76 11.82 18.81
C ALA A 149 -0.28 12.37 19.81
N GLY A 150 -1.17 13.27 19.37
CA GLY A 150 -2.19 13.89 20.22
C GLY A 150 -3.34 12.95 20.55
N THR A 151 -4.05 13.25 21.64
CA THR A 151 -5.26 12.54 22.04
C THR A 151 -6.49 13.12 21.33
N LEU A 152 -7.43 12.24 20.96
CA LEU A 152 -8.69 12.64 20.35
C LEU A 152 -9.79 12.78 21.41
N THR A 153 -10.59 13.83 21.29
CA THR A 153 -11.82 13.96 22.06
C THR A 153 -12.93 13.10 21.45
N ARG A 154 -13.95 12.76 22.26
CA ARG A 154 -15.13 12.03 21.78
C ARG A 154 -15.82 12.75 20.60
N GLY A 155 -15.88 14.09 20.67
CA GLY A 155 -16.49 14.90 19.60
C GLY A 155 -15.69 14.82 18.29
N GLN A 156 -14.36 14.82 18.36
CA GLN A 156 -13.52 14.64 17.16
C GLN A 156 -13.72 13.26 16.53
N VAL A 157 -13.80 12.19 17.35
CA VAL A 157 -14.07 10.84 16.84
C VAL A 157 -15.43 10.78 16.13
N VAL A 158 -16.48 11.35 16.72
CA VAL A 158 -17.81 11.40 16.11
C VAL A 158 -17.78 12.19 14.78
N ALA A 159 -17.09 13.33 14.75
CA ALA A 159 -16.96 14.12 13.52
C ALA A 159 -16.25 13.38 12.40
N MET A 160 -15.20 12.60 12.73
CA MET A 160 -14.50 11.75 11.76
C MET A 160 -15.40 10.65 11.22
N LEU A 161 -16.10 9.93 12.09
CA LEU A 161 -17.04 8.88 11.68
C LEU A 161 -18.16 9.42 10.77
N TYR A 162 -18.69 10.60 11.10
CA TYR A 162 -19.68 11.29 10.28
C TYR A 162 -19.16 11.61 8.88
N ARG A 163 -17.93 12.13 8.78
CA ARG A 163 -17.29 12.42 7.48
C ARG A 163 -16.97 11.15 6.69
N MET A 164 -16.51 10.09 7.37
CA MET A 164 -16.30 8.78 6.74
C MET A 164 -17.59 8.18 6.17
N ALA A 165 -18.73 8.47 6.79
CA ALA A 165 -20.05 8.10 6.26
C ALA A 165 -20.56 8.99 5.12
N GLY A 166 -19.71 9.90 4.58
CA GLY A 166 -20.08 10.81 3.50
C GLY A 166 -20.90 12.02 3.95
N SER A 167 -20.84 12.37 5.24
CA SER A 167 -21.55 13.51 5.83
C SER A 167 -23.06 13.51 5.50
N PRO A 168 -23.80 12.44 5.81
CA PRO A 168 -25.21 12.30 5.46
C PRO A 168 -26.03 13.46 6.04
N ALA A 169 -27.09 13.88 5.32
CA ALA A 169 -27.97 14.91 5.79
C ALA A 169 -28.60 14.52 7.14
N VAL A 170 -28.44 15.37 8.14
CA VAL A 170 -29.04 15.15 9.46
C VAL A 170 -30.39 15.86 9.48
N THR A 171 -31.47 15.10 9.51
CA THR A 171 -32.78 15.64 9.87
C THR A 171 -32.76 16.00 11.36
N ALA A 172 -33.07 17.25 11.69
CA ALA A 172 -33.13 17.70 13.08
C ALA A 172 -34.01 16.73 13.88
N ASN A 173 -33.40 15.99 14.79
CA ASN A 173 -34.12 15.08 15.64
C ASN A 173 -34.74 15.91 16.78
N THR A 174 -36.05 15.92 16.86
CA THR A 174 -36.81 16.64 17.89
C THR A 174 -36.85 15.89 19.22
N THR A 175 -36.16 14.77 19.35
CA THR A 175 -35.95 14.09 20.64
C THR A 175 -34.84 14.83 21.39
N GLY A 176 -35.25 15.73 22.29
CA GLY A 176 -34.31 16.49 23.12
C GLY A 176 -33.39 15.59 23.94
N PHE A 177 -32.09 15.76 23.72
CA PHE A 177 -31.05 15.54 24.69
C PHE A 177 -30.62 16.92 25.21
#